data_b76a276a37a7363ebf0978860cf31233
#
_entry.id   b76a276a37a7363ebf0978860cf31233
#
_cell.length_a   1.000
_cell.length_b   1.000
_cell.length_c   1.000
_cell.angle_alpha   90.00
_cell.angle_beta   90.00
_cell.angle_gamma   90.00
#
_symmetry.space_group_name_H-M   'P 1'
#
loop_
_entity.id
_entity.type
_entity.pdbx_description
1 polymer ?
#
loop_
_entity_poly.entity_id
_entity_poly.type
_entity_poly.pdbx_seq_one_letter_code
_entity_poly.pdbx_strand_id
1 'polypeptide(L)'
;MSVEEMGFGRIALDDLVEYPDNPRQGDVGAIMESIIENGQYRPLVVNARNNRILAGNHTFKALRELAHDEAFVTFVDVDELQERKIVLADNRTSELATMDTFNLSKMLTQLAEDDELTGTGYDGDDLDAMIKELSTPLDLQANIELDKKVNVREQIRNLPLDVIYTLQPMDVSMWLAFDCGWSIGCITTSKGSPIHGLKKEQVEKWNWRHKMMFLDNEWHGYKHDVHKEVVSWHNPKYATVRDVMTKDQCRDAGIEYYPLEQILEWAEDMNEVAENVIIIPKYDCIDKIPDKYVLGFSVPTSYGGTPVNVEAFAGRNVHLLGGSWKRQRAYLEVLGEDVVSLDNNYINKLGSYGQYTLPNGDTKQLKDLGYPYNDMLNGRAIALALSFGGIGRGILDLFESETNAPFNETETSIIEIDVPER
;
A
#
# COMPACT_ATOMS: atom_id res chain seq x y z
N MET A 1 3.25 -30.30 39.91
CA MET A 1 2.24 -31.18 39.26
C MET A 1 2.27 -30.89 37.81
N SER A 2 2.43 -31.87 36.93
CA SER A 2 2.35 -31.72 35.48
C SER A 2 0.88 -31.66 35.08
N VAL A 3 0.55 -30.78 34.12
CA VAL A 3 -0.75 -30.77 33.43
C VAL A 3 -0.78 -32.02 32.55
N GLU A 4 -1.79 -32.86 32.68
CA GLU A 4 -1.97 -33.99 31.79
C GLU A 4 -2.87 -33.54 30.60
N GLU A 5 -2.35 -33.70 29.42
CA GLU A 5 -3.10 -33.51 28.17
C GLU A 5 -3.98 -34.74 27.96
N MET A 6 -5.30 -34.53 27.84
CA MET A 6 -6.27 -35.61 27.64
C MET A 6 -6.61 -35.85 26.17
N GLY A 7 -6.01 -35.06 25.26
CA GLY A 7 -6.18 -35.20 23.81
C GLY A 7 -6.95 -34.08 23.16
N PHE A 8 -7.11 -34.21 21.83
CA PHE A 8 -7.82 -33.26 20.97
C PHE A 8 -9.23 -33.79 20.67
N GLY A 9 -10.17 -32.89 20.47
CA GLY A 9 -11.53 -33.25 20.09
C GLY A 9 -12.34 -32.09 19.59
N ARG A 10 -13.60 -32.38 19.28
CA ARG A 10 -14.64 -31.37 19.04
C ARG A 10 -15.66 -31.44 20.15
N ILE A 11 -16.21 -30.33 20.53
CA ILE A 11 -17.25 -30.20 21.53
C ILE A 11 -18.28 -29.18 21.06
N ALA A 12 -19.55 -29.43 21.34
CA ALA A 12 -20.62 -28.48 21.06
C ALA A 12 -20.37 -27.17 21.81
N LEU A 13 -20.57 -26.03 21.15
CA LEU A 13 -20.36 -24.72 21.77
C LEU A 13 -21.27 -24.51 22.99
N ASP A 14 -22.46 -25.11 22.98
CA ASP A 14 -23.41 -25.01 24.09
C ASP A 14 -22.96 -25.79 25.35
N ASP A 15 -22.03 -26.73 25.20
CA ASP A 15 -21.45 -27.48 26.32
C ASP A 15 -20.26 -26.78 26.96
N LEU A 16 -19.75 -25.71 26.32
CA LEU A 16 -18.58 -24.94 26.80
C LEU A 16 -18.99 -23.83 27.76
N VAL A 17 -18.15 -23.59 28.74
CA VAL A 17 -18.33 -22.53 29.72
C VAL A 17 -17.19 -21.51 29.64
N GLU A 18 -17.54 -20.26 29.39
CA GLU A 18 -16.54 -19.18 29.46
C GLU A 18 -15.89 -19.11 30.85
N TYR A 19 -14.58 -18.77 30.86
CA TYR A 19 -13.93 -18.54 32.15
C TYR A 19 -14.48 -17.25 32.79
N PRO A 20 -15.04 -17.34 34.01
CA PRO A 20 -15.61 -16.18 34.67
C PRO A 20 -14.50 -15.15 34.97
N ASP A 21 -14.84 -13.86 34.80
CA ASP A 21 -13.94 -12.74 35.13
C ASP A 21 -12.59 -12.77 34.37
N ASN A 22 -12.56 -13.27 33.12
CA ASN A 22 -11.36 -13.19 32.30
C ASN A 22 -11.00 -11.71 32.06
N PRO A 23 -9.82 -11.25 32.52
CA PRO A 23 -9.46 -9.83 32.46
C PRO A 23 -9.13 -9.35 31.06
N ARG A 24 -8.85 -10.25 30.09
CA ARG A 24 -8.49 -9.89 28.73
C ARG A 24 -9.72 -9.52 27.92
N GLN A 25 -9.61 -8.41 27.17
CA GLN A 25 -10.59 -8.00 26.17
C GLN A 25 -9.91 -8.07 24.81
N GLY A 26 -10.43 -8.90 23.90
CA GLY A 26 -9.93 -9.08 22.54
C GLY A 26 -10.91 -8.55 21.52
N ASP A 27 -10.41 -8.23 20.35
CA ASP A 27 -11.22 -7.87 19.19
C ASP A 27 -11.87 -9.13 18.59
N VAL A 28 -13.17 -9.30 18.86
CA VAL A 28 -13.94 -10.44 18.36
C VAL A 28 -14.13 -10.34 16.85
N GLY A 29 -14.26 -9.11 16.31
CA GLY A 29 -14.44 -8.87 14.87
C GLY A 29 -13.23 -9.34 14.06
N ALA A 30 -12.02 -8.96 14.46
CA ALA A 30 -10.79 -9.44 13.81
C ALA A 30 -10.63 -10.96 13.90
N ILE A 31 -11.05 -11.58 15.02
CA ILE A 31 -11.03 -13.04 15.17
C ILE A 31 -12.06 -13.70 14.26
N MET A 32 -13.25 -13.12 14.10
CA MET A 32 -14.29 -13.63 13.19
C MET A 32 -13.78 -13.61 11.74
N GLU A 33 -13.21 -12.52 11.30
CA GLU A 33 -12.60 -12.39 9.98
C GLU A 33 -11.52 -13.46 9.76
N SER A 34 -10.62 -13.63 10.73
CA SER A 34 -9.59 -14.67 10.66
C SER A 34 -10.17 -16.08 10.59
N ILE A 35 -11.29 -16.37 11.29
CA ILE A 35 -11.94 -17.68 11.24
C ILE A 35 -12.62 -17.91 9.88
N ILE A 36 -13.22 -16.88 9.29
CA ILE A 36 -13.85 -16.97 7.96
C ILE A 36 -12.80 -17.33 6.91
N GLU A 37 -11.66 -16.67 6.92
CA GLU A 37 -10.60 -16.86 5.91
C GLU A 37 -9.78 -18.13 6.17
N ASN A 38 -9.35 -18.34 7.42
CA ASN A 38 -8.35 -19.36 7.77
C ASN A 38 -8.95 -20.59 8.48
N GLY A 39 -10.23 -20.55 8.85
CA GLY A 39 -10.85 -21.55 9.71
C GLY A 39 -10.35 -21.50 11.14
N GLN A 40 -10.85 -22.40 11.99
CA GLN A 40 -10.34 -22.54 13.35
C GLN A 40 -9.01 -23.33 13.33
N TYR A 41 -7.88 -22.67 13.11
CA TYR A 41 -6.55 -23.30 13.08
C TYR A 41 -5.93 -23.48 14.47
N ARG A 42 -6.47 -22.84 15.51
CA ARG A 42 -6.01 -22.93 16.89
C ARG A 42 -7.10 -23.48 17.80
N PRO A 43 -6.88 -24.61 18.51
CA PRO A 43 -7.87 -25.19 19.41
C PRO A 43 -8.07 -24.31 20.65
N LEU A 44 -9.26 -24.36 21.24
CA LEU A 44 -9.50 -23.83 22.58
C LEU A 44 -8.87 -24.79 23.60
N VAL A 45 -8.37 -24.27 24.73
CA VAL A 45 -7.93 -25.11 25.85
C VAL A 45 -9.06 -25.19 26.87
N VAL A 46 -9.53 -26.41 27.16
CA VAL A 46 -10.74 -26.64 27.93
C VAL A 46 -10.40 -27.61 29.10
N ASN A 47 -10.85 -27.30 30.32
CA ASN A 47 -10.75 -28.22 31.44
C ASN A 47 -11.83 -29.30 31.32
N ALA A 48 -11.42 -30.57 31.21
CA ALA A 48 -12.31 -31.73 31.07
C ALA A 48 -13.23 -31.95 32.28
N ARG A 49 -12.94 -31.38 33.45
CA ARG A 49 -13.74 -31.54 34.67
C ARG A 49 -15.03 -30.73 34.64
N ASN A 50 -15.03 -29.58 33.95
CA ASN A 50 -16.13 -28.63 34.05
C ASN A 50 -16.42 -27.88 32.72
N ASN A 51 -15.76 -28.28 31.64
CA ASN A 51 -15.86 -27.66 30.30
C ASN A 51 -15.53 -26.16 30.28
N ARG A 52 -14.79 -25.64 31.26
CA ARG A 52 -14.34 -24.23 31.25
C ARG A 52 -13.23 -24.00 30.23
N ILE A 53 -13.33 -22.90 29.53
CA ILE A 53 -12.34 -22.47 28.55
C ILE A 53 -11.21 -21.73 29.28
N LEU A 54 -10.02 -22.28 29.27
CA LEU A 54 -8.84 -21.70 29.93
C LEU A 54 -8.06 -20.78 29.01
N ALA A 55 -8.07 -21.08 27.70
CA ALA A 55 -7.52 -20.20 26.65
C ALA A 55 -8.41 -20.24 25.42
N GLY A 56 -8.54 -19.08 24.72
CA GLY A 56 -9.37 -18.94 23.53
C GLY A 56 -10.81 -18.46 23.78
N ASN A 57 -11.10 -17.78 24.92
CA ASN A 57 -12.45 -17.29 25.22
C ASN A 57 -12.99 -16.33 24.13
N HIS A 58 -12.15 -15.49 23.49
CA HIS A 58 -12.59 -14.62 22.40
C HIS A 58 -12.81 -15.40 21.11
N THR A 59 -12.03 -16.44 20.84
CA THR A 59 -12.27 -17.38 19.73
C THR A 59 -13.62 -18.11 19.89
N PHE A 60 -13.96 -18.51 21.12
CA PHE A 60 -15.27 -19.08 21.43
C PHE A 60 -16.41 -18.08 21.12
N LYS A 61 -16.28 -16.80 21.52
CA LYS A 61 -17.26 -15.77 21.20
C LYS A 61 -17.40 -15.59 19.70
N ALA A 62 -16.28 -15.52 18.98
CA ALA A 62 -16.28 -15.39 17.51
C ALA A 62 -16.97 -16.59 16.84
N LEU A 63 -16.70 -17.81 17.27
CA LEU A 63 -17.37 -19.02 16.75
C LEU A 63 -18.88 -19.00 16.98
N ARG A 64 -19.33 -18.51 18.16
CA ARG A 64 -20.75 -18.34 18.47
C ARG A 64 -21.41 -17.29 17.58
N GLU A 65 -20.81 -16.14 17.39
CA GLU A 65 -21.31 -15.08 16.51
C GLU A 65 -21.38 -15.55 15.05
N LEU A 66 -20.46 -16.41 14.63
CA LEU A 66 -20.46 -17.04 13.31
C LEU A 66 -21.42 -18.23 13.19
N ALA A 67 -22.18 -18.53 14.24
CA ALA A 67 -23.16 -19.63 14.30
C ALA A 67 -22.56 -21.02 14.00
N HIS A 68 -21.32 -21.26 14.46
CA HIS A 68 -20.75 -22.61 14.47
C HIS A 68 -21.43 -23.46 15.56
N ASP A 69 -21.61 -24.75 15.28
CA ASP A 69 -22.19 -25.68 16.25
C ASP A 69 -21.14 -26.24 17.22
N GLU A 70 -19.89 -26.40 16.77
CA GLU A 70 -18.81 -27.06 17.50
C GLU A 70 -17.52 -26.24 17.46
N ALA A 71 -16.66 -26.43 18.46
CA ALA A 71 -15.30 -25.93 18.48
C ALA A 71 -14.27 -27.05 18.50
N PHE A 72 -13.13 -26.81 17.89
CA PHE A 72 -11.94 -27.65 18.03
C PHE A 72 -11.23 -27.32 19.35
N VAL A 73 -10.95 -28.31 20.20
CA VAL A 73 -10.46 -28.14 21.56
C VAL A 73 -9.32 -29.07 21.90
N THR A 74 -8.48 -28.63 22.84
CA THR A 74 -7.55 -29.48 23.60
C THR A 74 -8.08 -29.59 25.02
N PHE A 75 -8.26 -30.82 25.52
CA PHE A 75 -8.68 -31.06 26.89
C PHE A 75 -7.47 -31.19 27.83
N VAL A 76 -7.58 -30.55 28.98
CA VAL A 76 -6.64 -30.71 30.11
C VAL A 76 -7.41 -31.06 31.36
N ASP A 77 -6.81 -31.88 32.25
CA ASP A 77 -7.38 -32.22 33.54
C ASP A 77 -6.64 -31.44 34.63
N VAL A 78 -7.28 -30.41 35.18
CA VAL A 78 -6.66 -29.50 36.14
C VAL A 78 -7.63 -29.14 37.27
N ASP A 79 -7.08 -28.83 38.44
CA ASP A 79 -7.84 -28.29 39.56
C ASP A 79 -8.07 -26.77 39.40
N GLU A 80 -8.91 -26.21 40.27
CA GLU A 80 -9.29 -24.78 40.21
C GLU A 80 -8.08 -23.84 40.39
N LEU A 81 -7.09 -24.21 41.16
CA LEU A 81 -5.87 -23.40 41.32
C LEU A 81 -5.04 -23.39 40.04
N GLN A 82 -4.93 -24.53 39.38
CA GLN A 82 -4.23 -24.65 38.09
C GLN A 82 -4.98 -23.93 36.99
N GLU A 83 -6.32 -23.99 36.93
CA GLU A 83 -7.14 -23.19 35.99
C GLU A 83 -6.74 -21.71 36.05
N ARG A 84 -6.76 -21.12 37.27
CA ARG A 84 -6.40 -19.69 37.43
C ARG A 84 -4.99 -19.39 36.97
N LYS A 85 -4.03 -20.27 37.25
CA LYS A 85 -2.64 -20.10 36.80
C LYS A 85 -2.51 -20.16 35.31
N ILE A 86 -3.21 -21.09 34.64
CA ILE A 86 -3.16 -21.23 33.18
C ILE A 86 -3.75 -19.97 32.50
N VAL A 87 -4.93 -19.52 32.93
CA VAL A 87 -5.57 -18.32 32.40
C VAL A 87 -4.66 -17.08 32.53
N LEU A 88 -4.08 -16.89 33.72
CA LEU A 88 -3.18 -15.75 33.94
C LEU A 88 -1.87 -15.87 33.16
N ALA A 89 -1.32 -17.09 33.02
CA ALA A 89 -0.10 -17.32 32.27
C ALA A 89 -0.31 -17.11 30.76
N ASP A 90 -1.42 -17.60 30.20
CA ASP A 90 -1.77 -17.41 28.76
C ASP A 90 -1.89 -15.93 28.44
N ASN A 91 -2.61 -15.17 29.27
CA ASN A 91 -2.74 -13.74 29.11
C ASN A 91 -1.37 -13.04 29.21
N ARG A 92 -0.57 -13.35 30.23
CA ARG A 92 0.70 -12.68 30.50
C ARG A 92 1.78 -12.99 29.47
N THR A 93 1.88 -14.24 29.03
CA THR A 93 2.87 -14.62 28.00
C THR A 93 2.57 -13.98 26.65
N SER A 94 1.29 -13.78 26.31
CA SER A 94 0.89 -13.04 25.12
C SER A 94 1.29 -11.55 25.19
N GLU A 95 1.21 -10.92 26.38
CA GLU A 95 1.64 -9.52 26.58
C GLU A 95 3.16 -9.34 26.58
N LEU A 96 3.91 -10.36 27.02
CA LEU A 96 5.37 -10.33 27.05
C LEU A 96 6.01 -10.56 25.68
N ALA A 97 5.23 -11.03 24.72
CA ALA A 97 5.70 -11.20 23.36
C ALA A 97 5.97 -9.83 22.72
N THR A 98 7.08 -9.72 22.00
CA THR A 98 7.42 -8.56 21.18
C THR A 98 7.33 -8.96 19.71
N MET A 99 6.92 -8.02 18.87
CA MET A 99 6.89 -8.21 17.42
C MET A 99 8.18 -7.64 16.81
N ASP A 100 8.77 -8.38 15.91
CA ASP A 100 9.78 -7.86 15.00
C ASP A 100 9.05 -7.09 13.89
N THR A 101 8.95 -5.77 14.04
CA THR A 101 8.20 -4.90 13.12
C THR A 101 8.73 -4.99 11.69
N PHE A 102 10.04 -5.18 11.50
CA PHE A 102 10.63 -5.33 10.18
C PHE A 102 10.17 -6.62 9.49
N ASN A 103 10.25 -7.75 10.17
CA ASN A 103 9.80 -9.03 9.61
C ASN A 103 8.29 -9.07 9.41
N LEU A 104 7.53 -8.49 10.35
CA LEU A 104 6.08 -8.38 10.25
C LEU A 104 5.66 -7.57 9.02
N SER A 105 6.18 -6.35 8.88
CA SER A 105 5.84 -5.49 7.75
C SER A 105 6.25 -6.11 6.41
N LYS A 106 7.37 -6.86 6.35
CA LYS A 106 7.77 -7.59 5.17
C LYS A 106 6.78 -8.69 4.78
N MET A 107 6.28 -9.47 5.75
CA MET A 107 5.26 -10.50 5.51
C MET A 107 3.96 -9.87 5.02
N LEU A 108 3.51 -8.80 5.67
CA LEU A 108 2.30 -8.07 5.27
C LEU A 108 2.43 -7.45 3.88
N THR A 109 3.61 -6.92 3.51
CA THR A 109 3.85 -6.40 2.16
C THR A 109 3.69 -7.48 1.11
N GLN A 110 4.20 -8.69 1.36
CA GLN A 110 4.04 -9.82 0.43
C GLN A 110 2.58 -10.22 0.25
N LEU A 111 1.80 -10.28 1.34
CA LEU A 111 0.37 -10.56 1.27
C LEU A 111 -0.41 -9.45 0.58
N ALA A 112 -0.05 -8.19 0.83
CA ALA A 112 -0.68 -7.04 0.17
C ALA A 112 -0.42 -7.00 -1.35
N GLU A 113 0.69 -7.56 -1.84
CA GLU A 113 0.97 -7.72 -3.27
C GLU A 113 -0.06 -8.62 -3.97
N ASP A 114 -0.50 -9.65 -3.26
CA ASP A 114 -1.48 -10.62 -3.75
C ASP A 114 -2.93 -10.26 -3.36
N ASP A 115 -3.14 -9.12 -2.67
CA ASP A 115 -4.43 -8.65 -2.14
C ASP A 115 -5.01 -9.56 -1.03
N GLU A 116 -4.14 -10.25 -0.29
CA GLU A 116 -4.44 -11.32 0.66
C GLU A 116 -4.19 -10.89 2.13
N LEU A 117 -4.48 -9.61 2.49
CA LEU A 117 -4.37 -9.15 3.89
C LEU A 117 -5.56 -9.60 4.75
N THR A 118 -6.70 -9.89 4.15
CA THR A 118 -7.93 -10.31 4.84
C THR A 118 -7.66 -11.52 5.74
N GLY A 119 -8.21 -11.52 6.93
CA GLY A 119 -8.03 -12.58 7.91
C GLY A 119 -6.70 -12.55 8.68
N THR A 120 -5.82 -11.60 8.40
CA THR A 120 -4.58 -11.42 9.17
C THR A 120 -4.76 -10.56 10.42
N GLY A 121 -5.83 -9.78 10.47
CA GLY A 121 -6.07 -8.76 11.50
C GLY A 121 -5.28 -7.46 11.29
N TYR A 122 -4.61 -7.33 10.15
CA TYR A 122 -3.92 -6.11 9.71
C TYR A 122 -4.54 -5.59 8.43
N ASP A 123 -4.60 -4.28 8.30
CA ASP A 123 -5.00 -3.61 7.08
C ASP A 123 -3.85 -2.85 6.42
N GLY A 124 -4.17 -2.18 5.33
CA GLY A 124 -3.20 -1.39 4.60
C GLY A 124 -2.67 -0.20 5.40
N ASP A 125 -3.51 0.43 6.22
CA ASP A 125 -3.12 1.59 7.04
C ASP A 125 -2.13 1.15 8.14
N ASP A 126 -2.32 -0.02 8.73
CA ASP A 126 -1.38 -0.63 9.68
C ASP A 126 -0.02 -0.87 9.02
N LEU A 127 -0.01 -1.43 7.82
CA LEU A 127 1.21 -1.67 7.05
C LEU A 127 1.92 -0.36 6.73
N ASP A 128 1.22 0.69 6.31
CA ASP A 128 1.80 2.00 6.03
C ASP A 128 2.37 2.67 7.28
N ALA A 129 1.71 2.54 8.42
CA ALA A 129 2.21 3.03 9.70
C ALA A 129 3.53 2.36 10.10
N MET A 130 3.62 1.02 9.95
CA MET A 130 4.84 0.26 10.22
C MET A 130 5.98 0.64 9.28
N ILE A 131 5.71 0.79 7.97
CA ILE A 131 6.72 1.19 6.99
C ILE A 131 7.21 2.60 7.27
N LYS A 132 6.32 3.52 7.66
CA LYS A 132 6.69 4.89 8.04
C LYS A 132 7.59 4.91 9.28
N GLU A 133 7.33 4.07 10.27
CA GLU A 133 8.17 3.94 11.46
C GLU A 133 9.56 3.39 11.11
N LEU A 134 9.63 2.39 10.23
CA LEU A 134 10.88 1.80 9.76
C LEU A 134 11.66 2.68 8.78
N SER A 135 10.99 3.66 8.13
CA SER A 135 11.59 4.53 7.12
C SER A 135 12.40 5.64 7.80
N THR A 136 13.71 5.46 7.90
CA THR A 136 14.63 6.54 8.24
C THR A 136 14.82 7.47 7.03
N PRO A 137 15.00 8.80 7.24
CA PRO A 137 15.32 9.72 6.15
C PRO A 137 16.57 9.25 5.40
N LEU A 138 16.53 9.29 4.06
CA LEU A 138 17.70 9.00 3.23
C LEU A 138 18.78 10.09 3.45
N ASP A 139 20.01 9.70 3.77
CA ASP A 139 21.14 10.61 3.83
C ASP A 139 21.78 10.72 2.43
N LEU A 140 21.51 11.84 1.74
CA LEU A 140 22.03 12.11 0.39
C LEU A 140 23.51 12.44 0.33
N GLN A 141 24.22 12.46 1.45
CA GLN A 141 25.68 12.69 1.45
C GLN A 141 26.45 11.44 0.99
N ALA A 142 25.79 10.27 0.90
CA ALA A 142 26.35 9.15 0.16
C ALA A 142 26.30 9.49 -1.35
N ASN A 143 27.42 9.92 -1.90
CA ASN A 143 27.57 10.18 -3.33
C ASN A 143 27.31 8.90 -4.14
N ILE A 144 26.05 8.68 -4.55
CA ILE A 144 25.72 7.72 -5.59
C ILE A 144 26.00 8.42 -6.92
N GLU A 145 27.20 8.31 -7.44
CA GLU A 145 27.46 8.62 -8.84
C GLU A 145 26.84 7.53 -9.68
N LEU A 146 25.62 7.76 -10.15
CA LEU A 146 25.02 6.95 -11.22
C LEU A 146 25.92 7.08 -12.46
N ASP A 147 26.49 5.96 -12.92
CA ASP A 147 27.38 5.96 -14.07
C ASP A 147 26.64 6.56 -15.29
N LYS A 148 27.24 7.60 -15.88
CA LYS A 148 26.70 8.38 -17.00
C LYS A 148 26.57 7.61 -18.31
N LYS A 149 26.94 6.32 -18.37
CA LYS A 149 27.04 5.54 -19.59
C LYS A 149 25.71 5.02 -20.15
N VAL A 150 24.66 4.92 -19.32
CA VAL A 150 23.31 4.61 -19.81
C VAL A 150 22.44 5.81 -19.51
N ASN A 151 21.93 6.47 -20.53
CA ASN A 151 21.15 7.68 -20.38
C ASN A 151 19.69 7.33 -19.98
N VAL A 152 19.52 6.55 -18.89
CA VAL A 152 18.23 6.14 -18.31
C VAL A 152 17.34 7.38 -18.09
N ARG A 153 17.90 8.48 -17.66
CA ARG A 153 17.20 9.73 -17.44
C ARG A 153 16.57 10.30 -18.70
N GLU A 154 17.30 10.30 -19.84
CA GLU A 154 16.75 10.74 -21.13
C GLU A 154 15.73 9.75 -21.67
N GLN A 155 15.96 8.46 -21.53
CA GLN A 155 15.00 7.44 -21.94
C GLN A 155 13.67 7.59 -21.19
N ILE A 156 13.71 7.76 -19.87
CA ILE A 156 12.51 7.95 -19.04
C ILE A 156 11.79 9.26 -19.37
N ARG A 157 12.52 10.33 -19.64
CA ARG A 157 11.93 11.62 -20.03
C ARG A 157 11.28 11.62 -21.42
N ASN A 158 11.67 10.68 -22.26
CA ASN A 158 11.13 10.50 -23.61
C ASN A 158 10.07 9.39 -23.69
N LEU A 159 9.62 8.87 -22.55
CA LEU A 159 8.51 7.92 -22.52
C LEU A 159 7.23 8.56 -23.10
N PRO A 160 6.35 7.75 -23.72
CA PRO A 160 5.09 8.24 -24.28
C PRO A 160 4.08 8.70 -23.22
N LEU A 161 4.35 8.41 -21.95
CA LEU A 161 3.52 8.77 -20.80
C LEU A 161 4.36 9.38 -19.68
N ASP A 162 3.74 10.16 -18.82
CA ASP A 162 4.41 10.72 -17.63
C ASP A 162 4.50 9.68 -16.52
N VAL A 163 5.70 9.47 -15.99
CA VAL A 163 5.94 8.62 -14.82
C VAL A 163 6.21 9.47 -13.60
N ILE A 164 5.46 9.22 -12.53
CA ILE A 164 5.43 10.09 -11.36
C ILE A 164 5.74 9.27 -10.10
N TYR A 165 6.64 9.75 -9.29
CA TYR A 165 6.89 9.20 -7.97
C TYR A 165 6.19 10.04 -6.91
N THR A 166 5.23 9.44 -6.21
CA THR A 166 4.35 10.14 -5.28
C THR A 166 4.71 9.80 -3.85
N LEU A 167 5.17 10.78 -3.09
CA LEU A 167 5.54 10.64 -1.67
C LEU A 167 5.25 11.92 -0.89
N GLN A 168 5.59 11.89 0.41
CA GLN A 168 5.55 13.10 1.23
C GLN A 168 6.60 14.12 0.76
N PRO A 169 6.28 15.43 0.72
CA PRO A 169 7.07 16.45 0.02
C PRO A 169 8.51 16.66 0.51
N MET A 170 8.86 16.12 1.67
CA MET A 170 10.19 16.26 2.27
C MET A 170 11.02 15.00 2.16
N ASP A 171 10.50 13.93 1.53
CA ASP A 171 11.26 12.70 1.41
C ASP A 171 12.38 12.86 0.38
N VAL A 172 13.60 12.57 0.79
CA VAL A 172 14.81 12.70 -0.05
C VAL A 172 14.78 11.79 -1.26
N SER A 173 13.98 10.71 -1.23
CA SER A 173 13.80 9.81 -2.37
C SER A 173 13.13 10.50 -3.57
N MET A 174 12.42 11.60 -3.36
CA MET A 174 11.88 12.41 -4.46
C MET A 174 12.99 13.03 -5.32
N TRP A 175 14.12 13.41 -4.70
CA TRP A 175 15.29 13.91 -5.42
C TRP A 175 15.94 12.82 -6.25
N LEU A 176 16.04 11.62 -5.70
CA LEU A 176 16.54 10.44 -6.41
C LEU A 176 15.65 10.10 -7.62
N ALA A 177 14.32 10.11 -7.44
CA ALA A 177 13.37 9.90 -8.52
C ALA A 177 13.58 10.90 -9.66
N PHE A 178 13.70 12.18 -9.31
CA PHE A 178 13.96 13.24 -10.28
C PHE A 178 15.31 13.06 -11.00
N ASP A 179 16.36 12.69 -10.28
CA ASP A 179 17.67 12.43 -10.86
C ASP A 179 17.64 11.21 -11.80
N CYS A 180 16.78 10.24 -11.54
CA CYS A 180 16.49 9.12 -12.44
C CYS A 180 15.56 9.47 -13.61
N GLY A 181 15.08 10.71 -13.73
CA GLY A 181 14.22 11.16 -14.81
C GLY A 181 12.72 11.10 -14.55
N TRP A 182 12.31 10.61 -13.37
CA TRP A 182 10.91 10.61 -12.96
C TRP A 182 10.43 12.00 -12.55
N SER A 183 9.16 12.24 -12.76
CA SER A 183 8.48 13.39 -12.19
C SER A 183 8.07 13.10 -10.75
N ILE A 184 7.71 14.14 -10.01
CA ILE A 184 7.35 14.03 -8.59
C ILE A 184 5.92 14.51 -8.34
N GLY A 185 5.27 13.88 -7.37
CA GLY A 185 3.94 14.21 -6.90
C GLY A 185 3.77 14.02 -5.41
N CYS A 186 2.67 14.48 -4.85
CA CYS A 186 2.34 14.28 -3.44
C CYS A 186 0.84 14.46 -3.17
N ILE A 187 0.42 14.02 -1.95
CA ILE A 187 -0.93 14.27 -1.43
C ILE A 187 -0.94 15.62 -0.72
N THR A 188 -1.92 16.48 -1.05
CA THR A 188 -1.97 17.87 -0.57
C THR A 188 -2.57 18.04 0.83
N THR A 189 -3.52 17.18 1.22
CA THR A 189 -4.40 17.43 2.36
C THR A 189 -4.51 16.26 3.35
N SER A 190 -3.58 15.31 3.38
CA SER A 190 -3.68 14.19 4.31
C SER A 190 -3.47 14.64 5.77
N LYS A 191 -4.19 14.01 6.71
CA LYS A 191 -4.01 14.19 8.14
C LYS A 191 -2.57 13.83 8.52
N GLY A 192 -1.77 14.83 8.85
CA GLY A 192 -0.33 14.68 9.10
C GLY A 192 0.55 14.86 7.87
N SER A 193 0.02 15.26 6.71
CA SER A 193 0.84 15.66 5.56
C SER A 193 1.69 16.89 5.90
N PRO A 194 3.01 16.86 5.64
CA PRO A 194 3.88 18.03 5.83
C PRO A 194 3.47 19.25 4.99
N ILE A 195 2.70 19.06 3.91
CA ILE A 195 2.21 20.16 3.07
C ILE A 195 1.29 21.10 3.85
N HIS A 196 0.50 20.59 4.78
CA HIS A 196 -0.26 21.45 5.69
C HIS A 196 0.60 22.35 6.56
N GLY A 197 1.87 22.00 6.76
CA GLY A 197 2.85 22.81 7.50
C GLY A 197 3.72 23.70 6.60
N LEU A 198 3.73 23.48 5.27
CA LEU A 198 4.51 24.29 4.35
C LEU A 198 3.81 25.61 4.08
N LYS A 199 4.44 26.69 4.49
CA LYS A 199 4.01 28.03 4.09
C LYS A 199 4.32 28.24 2.61
N LYS A 200 3.51 29.08 1.95
CA LYS A 200 3.67 29.42 0.54
C LYS A 200 5.11 29.82 0.20
N GLU A 201 5.76 30.59 1.07
CA GLU A 201 7.15 31.02 0.89
C GLU A 201 8.15 29.84 0.90
N GLN A 202 7.85 28.76 1.60
CA GLN A 202 8.69 27.56 1.60
C GLN A 202 8.51 26.78 0.30
N VAL A 203 7.27 26.68 -0.21
CA VAL A 203 6.97 26.09 -1.51
C VAL A 203 7.65 26.88 -2.63
N GLU A 204 7.56 28.20 -2.60
CA GLU A 204 8.24 29.09 -3.56
C GLU A 204 9.77 28.93 -3.54
N LYS A 205 10.39 28.75 -2.36
CA LYS A 205 11.81 28.44 -2.24
C LYS A 205 12.18 27.08 -2.85
N TRP A 206 11.27 26.13 -2.85
CA TRP A 206 11.48 24.77 -3.38
C TRP A 206 11.13 24.64 -4.85
N ASN A 207 10.18 25.43 -5.34
CA ASN A 207 9.64 25.39 -6.69
C ASN A 207 10.69 25.70 -7.78
N TRP A 208 11.85 26.22 -7.40
CA TRP A 208 12.87 26.64 -8.35
C TRP A 208 13.60 25.51 -9.09
N ARG A 209 13.58 24.27 -8.58
CA ARG A 209 14.25 23.13 -9.25
C ARG A 209 13.31 22.00 -9.65
N HIS A 210 12.26 21.74 -8.89
CA HIS A 210 11.43 20.56 -9.06
C HIS A 210 9.96 20.93 -8.85
N LYS A 211 9.32 21.31 -9.95
CA LYS A 211 7.89 21.56 -9.98
C LYS A 211 7.16 20.24 -9.70
N MET A 212 6.25 20.23 -8.72
CA MET A 212 5.35 19.10 -8.56
C MET A 212 4.53 18.91 -9.82
N MET A 213 4.59 17.72 -10.40
CA MET A 213 3.84 17.39 -11.59
C MET A 213 2.43 16.91 -11.26
N PHE A 214 2.26 16.24 -10.13
CA PHE A 214 1.01 15.65 -9.72
C PHE A 214 0.68 16.00 -8.26
N LEU A 215 -0.54 16.46 -8.04
CA LEU A 215 -1.06 16.74 -6.71
C LEU A 215 -2.36 15.99 -6.49
N ASP A 216 -2.30 15.01 -5.57
CA ASP A 216 -3.43 14.17 -5.21
C ASP A 216 -4.19 14.75 -4.02
N ASN A 217 -5.44 14.36 -3.88
CA ASN A 217 -6.30 14.76 -2.77
C ASN A 217 -6.30 13.69 -1.67
N GLU A 218 -6.69 14.12 -0.46
CA GLU A 218 -7.05 13.21 0.63
C GLU A 218 -8.55 12.89 0.53
N TRP A 219 -8.87 11.70 0.12
CA TRP A 219 -10.25 11.31 -0.15
C TRP A 219 -11.14 11.16 1.10
N HIS A 220 -10.56 10.85 2.29
CA HIS A 220 -11.31 10.75 3.54
C HIS A 220 -11.80 12.09 4.08
N GLY A 221 -11.02 13.12 3.92
CA GLY A 221 -11.28 14.44 4.49
C GLY A 221 -11.22 15.56 3.44
N TYR A 222 -11.67 15.32 2.23
CA TYR A 222 -11.58 16.26 1.12
C TYR A 222 -12.20 17.62 1.44
N LYS A 223 -11.43 18.68 1.22
CA LYS A 223 -11.85 20.08 1.30
C LYS A 223 -11.36 20.79 0.05
N HIS A 224 -12.30 21.07 -0.85
CA HIS A 224 -11.98 21.61 -2.18
C HIS A 224 -11.14 22.88 -2.13
N ASP A 225 -11.58 23.88 -1.36
CA ASP A 225 -10.88 25.18 -1.28
C ASP A 225 -9.43 25.03 -0.78
N VAL A 226 -9.22 24.17 0.22
CA VAL A 226 -7.88 23.92 0.78
C VAL A 226 -6.99 23.20 -0.25
N HIS A 227 -7.55 22.19 -0.93
CA HIS A 227 -6.84 21.46 -1.97
C HIS A 227 -6.48 22.40 -3.15
N LYS A 228 -7.44 23.16 -3.67
CA LYS A 228 -7.23 24.13 -4.76
C LYS A 228 -6.18 25.18 -4.38
N GLU A 229 -6.21 25.69 -3.16
CA GLU A 229 -5.21 26.64 -2.68
C GLU A 229 -3.80 26.06 -2.80
N VAL A 230 -3.56 24.84 -2.30
CA VAL A 230 -2.26 24.18 -2.39
C VAL A 230 -1.88 23.89 -3.84
N VAL A 231 -2.81 23.42 -4.68
CA VAL A 231 -2.58 23.21 -6.10
C VAL A 231 -2.16 24.51 -6.80
N SER A 232 -2.78 25.64 -6.45
CA SER A 232 -2.46 26.95 -7.02
C SER A 232 -1.02 27.40 -6.79
N TRP A 233 -0.38 26.92 -5.70
CA TRP A 233 1.03 27.27 -5.42
C TRP A 233 2.00 26.55 -6.35
N HIS A 234 1.60 25.42 -6.92
CA HIS A 234 2.48 24.58 -7.75
C HIS A 234 2.15 24.67 -9.24
N ASN A 235 0.91 24.97 -9.59
CA ASN A 235 0.41 24.91 -10.97
C ASN A 235 0.88 23.60 -11.67
N PRO A 236 0.47 22.42 -11.16
CA PRO A 236 0.96 21.12 -11.61
C PRO A 236 0.39 20.76 -12.98
N LYS A 237 1.02 19.79 -13.65
CA LYS A 237 0.46 19.21 -14.86
C LYS A 237 -0.83 18.41 -14.59
N TYR A 238 -0.91 17.75 -13.42
CA TYR A 238 -2.06 16.95 -13.02
C TYR A 238 -2.49 17.27 -11.58
N ALA A 239 -3.78 17.40 -11.35
CA ALA A 239 -4.37 17.46 -10.02
C ALA A 239 -5.66 16.64 -9.96
N THR A 240 -5.89 15.92 -8.88
CA THR A 240 -7.15 15.22 -8.66
C THR A 240 -8.21 16.15 -8.08
N VAL A 241 -9.46 15.75 -8.20
CA VAL A 241 -10.57 16.23 -7.36
C VAL A 241 -11.10 15.06 -6.53
N ARG A 242 -12.12 15.29 -5.74
CA ARG A 242 -12.80 14.27 -4.94
C ARG A 242 -13.20 13.07 -5.80
N ASP A 243 -12.95 11.83 -5.32
CA ASP A 243 -13.40 10.61 -5.96
C ASP A 243 -14.91 10.59 -6.17
N VAL A 244 -15.35 10.13 -7.33
CA VAL A 244 -16.77 9.99 -7.67
C VAL A 244 -17.28 8.67 -7.12
N MET A 245 -18.00 8.72 -5.99
CA MET A 245 -18.47 7.56 -5.24
C MET A 245 -20.01 7.55 -5.14
N THR A 246 -20.59 6.38 -4.96
CA THR A 246 -22.02 6.24 -4.63
C THR A 246 -22.28 6.61 -3.18
N LYS A 247 -23.56 6.87 -2.85
CA LYS A 247 -23.98 7.13 -1.46
C LYS A 247 -23.65 5.96 -0.52
N ASP A 248 -23.78 4.72 -1.02
CA ASP A 248 -23.50 3.53 -0.24
C ASP A 248 -22.00 3.39 0.03
N GLN A 249 -21.15 3.55 -0.99
CA GLN A 249 -19.70 3.56 -0.82
C GLN A 249 -19.23 4.64 0.18
N CYS A 250 -19.79 5.85 0.11
CA CYS A 250 -19.47 6.92 1.06
C CYS A 250 -19.90 6.58 2.48
N ARG A 251 -21.10 6.00 2.65
CA ARG A 251 -21.60 5.56 3.96
C ARG A 251 -20.70 4.47 4.56
N ASP A 252 -20.34 3.49 3.76
CA ASP A 252 -19.54 2.35 4.20
C ASP A 252 -18.09 2.78 4.56
N ALA A 253 -17.57 3.79 3.87
CA ALA A 253 -16.29 4.43 4.18
C ALA A 253 -16.37 5.51 5.28
N GLY A 254 -17.54 5.83 5.81
CA GLY A 254 -17.73 6.87 6.84
C GLY A 254 -17.40 8.29 6.39
N ILE A 255 -17.56 8.59 5.09
CA ILE A 255 -17.21 9.88 4.49
C ILE A 255 -18.42 10.59 3.89
N GLU A 256 -18.28 11.89 3.66
CA GLU A 256 -19.33 12.71 3.08
C GLU A 256 -19.55 12.39 1.59
N TYR A 257 -20.83 12.29 1.18
CA TYR A 257 -21.23 12.07 -0.21
C TYR A 257 -21.38 13.39 -0.95
N TYR A 258 -20.85 13.45 -2.15
CA TYR A 258 -21.04 14.54 -3.12
C TYR A 258 -21.55 13.96 -4.44
N PRO A 259 -22.59 14.59 -5.06
CA PRO A 259 -23.08 14.16 -6.37
C PRO A 259 -22.04 14.46 -7.46
N LEU A 260 -22.12 13.73 -8.59
CA LEU A 260 -21.20 13.91 -9.72
C LEU A 260 -21.18 15.37 -10.21
N GLU A 261 -22.32 16.02 -10.26
CA GLU A 261 -22.43 17.41 -10.70
C GLU A 261 -21.56 18.35 -9.86
N GLN A 262 -21.55 18.17 -8.55
CA GLN A 262 -20.69 18.96 -7.64
C GLN A 262 -19.19 18.68 -7.88
N ILE A 263 -18.85 17.42 -8.14
CA ILE A 263 -17.45 17.06 -8.42
C ILE A 263 -17.01 17.63 -9.76
N LEU A 264 -17.90 17.68 -10.77
CA LEU A 264 -17.62 18.31 -12.06
C LEU A 264 -17.49 19.85 -11.93
N GLU A 265 -18.27 20.51 -11.06
CA GLU A 265 -18.07 21.93 -10.74
C GLU A 265 -16.69 22.17 -10.10
N TRP A 266 -16.27 21.32 -9.17
CA TRP A 266 -14.94 21.39 -8.58
C TRP A 266 -13.80 21.08 -9.57
N ALA A 267 -14.05 20.18 -10.52
CA ALA A 267 -13.10 19.91 -11.59
C ALA A 267 -12.94 21.11 -12.55
N GLU A 268 -14.03 21.81 -12.85
CA GLU A 268 -13.99 23.04 -13.64
C GLU A 268 -13.21 24.14 -12.93
N ASP A 269 -13.46 24.31 -11.64
CA ASP A 269 -12.75 25.26 -10.80
C ASP A 269 -11.25 24.92 -10.64
N MET A 270 -10.89 23.62 -10.59
CA MET A 270 -9.51 23.15 -10.50
C MET A 270 -8.72 23.41 -11.81
N ASN A 271 -9.38 23.43 -12.99
CA ASN A 271 -8.73 23.76 -14.26
C ASN A 271 -8.11 25.17 -14.29
N GLU A 272 -8.50 26.07 -13.38
CA GLU A 272 -7.86 27.38 -13.26
C GLU A 272 -6.42 27.32 -12.73
N VAL A 273 -6.07 26.22 -12.02
CA VAL A 273 -4.80 26.10 -11.26
C VAL A 273 -4.00 24.84 -11.59
N ALA A 274 -4.51 23.95 -12.45
CA ALA A 274 -3.83 22.77 -12.95
C ALA A 274 -4.02 22.64 -14.46
N GLU A 275 -3.04 22.07 -15.18
CA GLU A 275 -3.14 21.89 -16.63
C GLU A 275 -4.16 20.81 -16.99
N ASN A 276 -4.20 19.71 -16.24
CA ASN A 276 -5.13 18.61 -16.42
C ASN A 276 -5.75 18.23 -15.07
N VAL A 277 -7.06 18.06 -15.05
CA VAL A 277 -7.77 17.59 -13.86
C VAL A 277 -8.10 16.10 -14.04
N ILE A 278 -7.78 15.33 -13.02
CA ILE A 278 -8.07 13.90 -12.95
C ILE A 278 -9.35 13.67 -12.13
N ILE A 279 -10.30 12.97 -12.73
CA ILE A 279 -11.55 12.53 -12.08
C ILE A 279 -11.50 11.02 -11.90
N ILE A 280 -11.72 10.54 -10.69
CA ILE A 280 -11.58 9.13 -10.28
C ILE A 280 -12.97 8.51 -10.09
N PRO A 281 -13.54 7.80 -11.10
CA PRO A 281 -14.83 7.15 -10.95
C PRO A 281 -14.70 5.85 -10.14
N LYS A 282 -15.46 5.74 -9.05
CA LYS A 282 -15.58 4.51 -8.23
C LYS A 282 -16.86 3.73 -8.53
N TYR A 283 -17.59 4.11 -9.57
CA TYR A 283 -18.70 3.36 -10.14
C TYR A 283 -18.84 3.72 -11.63
N ASP A 284 -19.60 2.97 -12.37
CA ASP A 284 -19.78 3.19 -13.80
C ASP A 284 -20.57 4.47 -14.08
N CYS A 285 -19.83 5.54 -14.38
CA CYS A 285 -20.33 6.87 -14.75
C CYS A 285 -19.41 7.58 -15.76
N ILE A 286 -18.55 6.84 -16.41
CA ILE A 286 -17.52 7.37 -17.32
C ILE A 286 -18.15 8.18 -18.46
N ASP A 287 -19.26 7.71 -19.01
CA ASP A 287 -20.05 8.37 -20.07
C ASP A 287 -20.58 9.76 -19.68
N LYS A 288 -20.67 10.06 -18.37
CA LYS A 288 -21.12 11.34 -17.83
C LYS A 288 -19.98 12.32 -17.53
N ILE A 289 -18.73 11.86 -17.62
CA ILE A 289 -17.55 12.69 -17.37
C ILE A 289 -17.07 13.25 -18.72
N PRO A 290 -17.00 14.60 -18.88
CA PRO A 290 -16.54 15.21 -20.11
C PRO A 290 -15.14 14.76 -20.55
N ASP A 291 -14.93 14.59 -21.86
CA ASP A 291 -13.69 14.04 -22.43
C ASP A 291 -12.44 14.91 -22.19
N LYS A 292 -12.62 16.17 -21.84
CA LYS A 292 -11.51 17.07 -21.49
C LYS A 292 -10.78 16.69 -20.21
N TYR A 293 -11.39 15.86 -19.34
CA TYR A 293 -10.79 15.41 -18.09
C TYR A 293 -10.05 14.10 -18.27
N VAL A 294 -8.95 13.94 -17.57
CA VAL A 294 -8.23 12.68 -17.44
C VAL A 294 -9.01 11.80 -16.47
N LEU A 295 -9.22 10.54 -16.82
CA LEU A 295 -9.84 9.56 -15.90
C LEU A 295 -8.79 8.93 -15.02
N GLY A 296 -9.01 8.92 -13.70
CA GLY A 296 -8.17 8.22 -12.75
C GLY A 296 -8.64 6.79 -12.58
N PHE A 297 -7.79 5.83 -12.88
CA PHE A 297 -7.99 4.43 -12.54
C PHE A 297 -7.15 4.08 -11.32
N SER A 298 -7.78 4.00 -10.14
CA SER A 298 -7.09 3.50 -8.95
C SER A 298 -6.82 2.01 -9.14
N VAL A 299 -5.54 1.65 -9.27
CA VAL A 299 -5.13 0.25 -9.40
C VAL A 299 -5.57 -0.53 -8.16
N PRO A 300 -6.33 -1.62 -8.29
CA PRO A 300 -6.81 -2.38 -7.15
C PRO A 300 -5.67 -2.84 -6.24
N THR A 301 -5.84 -2.63 -4.94
CA THR A 301 -4.91 -3.03 -3.87
C THR A 301 -5.73 -3.40 -2.64
N SER A 302 -5.08 -3.86 -1.57
CA SER A 302 -5.72 -4.06 -0.26
C SER A 302 -6.33 -2.81 0.36
N TYR A 303 -6.00 -1.63 -0.16
CA TYR A 303 -6.61 -0.33 0.24
C TYR A 303 -7.88 0.02 -0.55
N GLY A 304 -8.29 -0.84 -1.46
CA GLY A 304 -9.36 -0.59 -2.42
C GLY A 304 -8.81 -0.32 -3.83
N GLY A 305 -9.67 0.16 -4.69
CA GLY A 305 -9.36 0.42 -6.09
C GLY A 305 -10.57 0.98 -6.83
N THR A 306 -10.47 1.05 -8.15
CA THR A 306 -11.62 1.33 -9.01
C THR A 306 -12.34 0.02 -9.32
N PRO A 307 -13.60 -0.19 -8.89
CA PRO A 307 -14.33 -1.43 -9.15
C PRO A 307 -14.96 -1.49 -10.55
N VAL A 308 -14.73 -0.46 -11.37
CA VAL A 308 -15.17 -0.42 -12.78
C VAL A 308 -14.16 -1.18 -13.63
N ASN A 309 -14.66 -1.96 -14.59
CA ASN A 309 -13.80 -2.70 -15.50
C ASN A 309 -12.88 -1.77 -16.29
N VAL A 310 -11.60 -2.11 -16.42
CA VAL A 310 -10.58 -1.27 -17.04
C VAL A 310 -10.89 -0.97 -18.51
N GLU A 311 -11.49 -1.90 -19.25
CA GLU A 311 -11.88 -1.71 -20.65
C GLU A 311 -12.91 -0.57 -20.86
N ALA A 312 -13.64 -0.19 -19.80
CA ALA A 312 -14.55 0.95 -19.85
C ALA A 312 -13.82 2.30 -19.98
N PHE A 313 -12.53 2.32 -19.71
CA PHE A 313 -11.67 3.51 -19.80
C PHE A 313 -11.05 3.68 -21.20
N ALA A 314 -11.14 2.67 -22.07
CA ALA A 314 -10.56 2.70 -23.42
C ALA A 314 -11.07 3.89 -24.24
N GLY A 315 -10.18 4.53 -25.00
CA GLY A 315 -10.45 5.73 -25.79
C GLY A 315 -10.48 7.04 -25.00
N ARG A 316 -10.12 7.01 -23.70
CA ARG A 316 -10.04 8.19 -22.82
C ARG A 316 -8.60 8.37 -22.32
N ASN A 317 -8.19 9.60 -22.04
CA ASN A 317 -6.94 9.84 -21.35
C ASN A 317 -7.04 9.27 -19.91
N VAL A 318 -6.13 8.37 -19.56
CA VAL A 318 -6.16 7.66 -18.27
C VAL A 318 -4.89 7.92 -17.46
N HIS A 319 -5.05 8.16 -16.18
CA HIS A 319 -3.99 8.13 -15.18
C HIS A 319 -4.14 6.88 -14.31
N LEU A 320 -3.09 6.06 -14.22
CA LEU A 320 -3.05 4.88 -13.33
C LEU A 320 -2.55 5.31 -11.95
N LEU A 321 -3.46 5.28 -10.94
CA LEU A 321 -3.13 5.69 -9.57
C LEU A 321 -2.62 4.51 -8.76
N GLY A 322 -1.40 4.65 -8.24
CA GLY A 322 -0.81 3.74 -7.25
C GLY A 322 -0.67 2.28 -7.71
N GLY A 323 -0.53 1.38 -6.74
CA GLY A 323 -0.37 -0.05 -7.00
C GLY A 323 1.06 -0.49 -7.33
N SER A 324 1.28 -1.80 -7.47
CA SER A 324 2.57 -2.34 -7.87
C SER A 324 2.79 -2.19 -9.38
N TRP A 325 4.07 -2.12 -9.79
CA TRP A 325 4.39 -2.08 -11.22
C TRP A 325 3.85 -3.29 -12.00
N LYS A 326 3.85 -4.46 -11.40
CA LYS A 326 3.28 -5.67 -12.01
C LYS A 326 1.81 -5.49 -12.40
N ARG A 327 1.01 -4.86 -11.54
CA ARG A 327 -0.40 -4.55 -11.81
C ARG A 327 -0.55 -3.41 -12.80
N GLN A 328 0.19 -2.31 -12.62
CA GLN A 328 0.16 -1.18 -13.56
C GLN A 328 0.53 -1.62 -14.98
N ARG A 329 1.55 -2.48 -15.12
CA ARG A 329 1.96 -3.06 -16.40
C ARG A 329 0.81 -3.82 -17.07
N ALA A 330 0.08 -4.65 -16.34
CA ALA A 330 -1.07 -5.39 -16.88
C ALA A 330 -2.16 -4.44 -17.41
N TYR A 331 -2.40 -3.32 -16.75
CA TYR A 331 -3.36 -2.31 -17.24
C TYR A 331 -2.82 -1.50 -18.41
N LEU A 332 -1.52 -1.24 -18.48
CA LEU A 332 -0.86 -0.66 -19.65
C LEU A 332 -0.98 -1.57 -20.87
N GLU A 333 -0.89 -2.90 -20.71
CA GLU A 333 -1.09 -3.85 -21.80
C GLU A 333 -2.53 -3.82 -22.36
N VAL A 334 -3.52 -3.42 -21.54
CA VAL A 334 -4.93 -3.32 -21.95
C VAL A 334 -5.24 -1.96 -22.58
N LEU A 335 -4.77 -0.86 -21.97
CA LEU A 335 -5.13 0.51 -22.34
C LEU A 335 -4.15 1.16 -23.35
N GLY A 336 -2.91 0.67 -23.41
CA GLY A 336 -1.91 1.17 -24.36
C GLY A 336 -1.70 2.68 -24.27
N GLU A 337 -1.82 3.35 -25.41
CA GLU A 337 -1.62 4.80 -25.56
C GLU A 337 -2.67 5.67 -24.85
N ASP A 338 -3.79 5.10 -24.41
CA ASP A 338 -4.79 5.82 -23.61
C ASP A 338 -4.23 6.22 -22.23
N VAL A 339 -3.20 5.53 -21.74
CA VAL A 339 -2.54 5.90 -20.50
C VAL A 339 -1.56 7.05 -20.72
N VAL A 340 -1.95 8.23 -20.24
CA VAL A 340 -1.12 9.45 -20.37
C VAL A 340 -0.18 9.67 -19.21
N SER A 341 -0.45 9.04 -18.07
CA SER A 341 0.41 9.14 -16.89
C SER A 341 0.15 8.01 -15.88
N LEU A 342 1.14 7.73 -15.03
CA LEU A 342 0.99 6.87 -13.88
C LEU A 342 1.77 7.42 -12.68
N ASP A 343 1.30 7.12 -11.46
CA ASP A 343 2.06 7.35 -10.26
C ASP A 343 2.36 6.05 -9.53
N ASN A 344 3.51 6.01 -8.85
CA ASN A 344 3.93 4.84 -8.10
C ASN A 344 4.69 5.25 -6.83
N ASN A 345 4.22 4.77 -5.69
CA ASN A 345 4.93 4.86 -4.40
C ASN A 345 5.27 3.49 -3.83
N TYR A 346 4.76 2.42 -4.44
CA TYR A 346 4.94 1.05 -3.96
C TYR A 346 6.41 0.63 -3.90
N ILE A 347 7.23 1.11 -4.85
CA ILE A 347 8.68 0.87 -4.86
C ILE A 347 9.39 1.42 -3.60
N ASN A 348 8.81 2.43 -2.93
CA ASN A 348 9.33 2.90 -1.67
C ASN A 348 9.21 1.84 -0.56
N LYS A 349 8.08 1.13 -0.53
CA LYS A 349 7.87 -0.01 0.38
C LYS A 349 8.89 -1.11 0.11
N LEU A 350 9.03 -1.50 -1.16
CA LEU A 350 10.01 -2.51 -1.58
C LEU A 350 11.45 -2.10 -1.21
N GLY A 351 11.82 -0.86 -1.49
CA GLY A 351 13.15 -0.32 -1.15
C GLY A 351 13.48 -0.42 0.34
N SER A 352 12.50 -0.25 1.22
CA SER A 352 12.67 -0.40 2.67
C SER A 352 13.06 -1.83 3.08
N TYR A 353 12.79 -2.83 2.24
CA TYR A 353 13.19 -4.24 2.45
C TYR A 353 14.39 -4.67 1.59
N GLY A 354 15.07 -3.71 0.96
CA GLY A 354 16.15 -4.02 0.02
C GLY A 354 15.68 -4.78 -1.21
N GLN A 355 14.42 -4.59 -1.61
CA GLN A 355 13.84 -5.15 -2.82
C GLN A 355 13.79 -4.10 -3.92
N TYR A 356 13.94 -4.53 -5.16
CA TYR A 356 13.80 -3.68 -6.33
C TYR A 356 12.96 -4.36 -7.42
N THR A 357 12.34 -3.54 -8.25
CA THR A 357 11.40 -3.97 -9.29
C THR A 357 12.09 -4.14 -10.63
N LEU A 358 11.84 -5.26 -11.30
CA LEU A 358 12.31 -5.57 -12.65
C LEU A 358 11.36 -5.01 -13.72
N PRO A 359 11.79 -4.91 -14.99
CA PRO A 359 10.94 -4.45 -16.11
C PRO A 359 9.63 -5.22 -16.28
N ASN A 360 9.63 -6.52 -16.02
CA ASN A 360 8.43 -7.39 -16.10
C ASN A 360 7.50 -7.29 -14.89
N GLY A 361 7.86 -6.51 -13.87
CA GLY A 361 7.09 -6.34 -12.64
C GLY A 361 7.44 -7.31 -11.51
N ASP A 362 8.32 -8.27 -11.73
CA ASP A 362 8.84 -9.11 -10.66
C ASP A 362 9.79 -8.34 -9.74
N THR A 363 9.99 -8.83 -8.53
CA THR A 363 10.89 -8.21 -7.55
C THR A 363 12.10 -9.09 -7.25
N LYS A 364 13.24 -8.47 -6.95
CA LYS A 364 14.46 -9.16 -6.50
C LYS A 364 15.06 -8.49 -5.27
N GLN A 365 15.89 -9.25 -4.56
CA GLN A 365 16.61 -8.76 -3.39
C GLN A 365 17.96 -8.16 -3.79
N LEU A 366 18.35 -7.04 -3.19
CA LEU A 366 19.68 -6.43 -3.39
C LEU A 366 20.84 -7.40 -3.05
N LYS A 367 20.63 -8.26 -2.03
CA LYS A 367 21.63 -9.29 -1.66
C LYS A 367 21.97 -10.22 -2.82
N ASP A 368 21.06 -10.43 -3.77
CA ASP A 368 21.27 -11.30 -4.93
C ASP A 368 22.23 -10.64 -5.94
N LEU A 369 22.42 -9.32 -5.84
CA LEU A 369 23.43 -8.56 -6.60
C LEU A 369 24.76 -8.39 -5.84
N GLY A 370 24.91 -9.04 -4.66
CA GLY A 370 26.11 -8.94 -3.83
C GLY A 370 26.19 -7.67 -2.96
N TYR A 371 25.12 -6.86 -2.90
CA TYR A 371 25.06 -5.72 -2.00
C TYR A 371 24.64 -6.18 -0.59
N PRO A 372 25.49 -6.02 0.45
CA PRO A 372 25.08 -6.33 1.81
C PRO A 372 24.00 -5.34 2.26
N TYR A 373 22.86 -5.84 2.70
CA TYR A 373 21.76 -5.02 3.21
C TYR A 373 22.02 -4.49 4.64
N ASN A 374 23.28 -4.33 5.03
CA ASN A 374 23.66 -3.88 6.38
C ASN A 374 23.51 -2.37 6.59
N ASP A 375 23.22 -1.62 5.54
CA ASP A 375 23.01 -0.18 5.58
C ASP A 375 21.62 0.12 4.97
N MET A 376 20.62 0.28 5.83
CA MET A 376 19.24 0.57 5.42
C MET A 376 19.14 1.83 4.54
N LEU A 377 20.00 2.81 4.72
CA LEU A 377 19.96 4.07 3.97
C LEU A 377 20.45 3.89 2.54
N ASN A 378 21.65 3.33 2.38
CA ASN A 378 22.24 3.11 1.06
C ASN A 378 21.50 2.00 0.29
N GLY A 379 21.12 0.92 0.98
CA GLY A 379 20.35 -0.17 0.39
C GLY A 379 19.01 0.31 -0.17
N ARG A 380 18.25 1.14 0.56
CA ARG A 380 17.00 1.71 0.08
C ARG A 380 17.20 2.59 -1.16
N ALA A 381 18.21 3.46 -1.16
CA ALA A 381 18.49 4.32 -2.31
C ALA A 381 18.85 3.52 -3.57
N ILE A 382 19.69 2.47 -3.43
CA ILE A 382 20.06 1.57 -4.52
C ILE A 382 18.82 0.84 -5.06
N ALA A 383 18.00 0.26 -4.16
CA ALA A 383 16.77 -0.44 -4.54
C ALA A 383 15.79 0.47 -5.30
N LEU A 384 15.64 1.72 -4.85
CA LEU A 384 14.81 2.71 -5.51
C LEU A 384 15.34 3.07 -6.90
N ALA A 385 16.65 3.35 -7.03
CA ALA A 385 17.27 3.68 -8.31
C ALA A 385 17.10 2.55 -9.34
N LEU A 386 17.31 1.30 -8.90
CA LEU A 386 17.09 0.11 -9.73
C LEU A 386 15.62 -0.03 -10.13
N SER A 387 14.67 0.25 -9.21
CA SER A 387 13.24 0.19 -9.50
C SER A 387 12.82 1.27 -10.49
N PHE A 388 13.31 2.51 -10.35
CA PHE A 388 13.05 3.58 -11.31
C PHE A 388 13.50 3.20 -12.71
N GLY A 389 14.70 2.66 -12.85
CA GLY A 389 15.24 2.17 -14.14
C GLY A 389 14.45 0.97 -14.67
N GLY A 390 14.13 0.00 -13.82
CA GLY A 390 13.39 -1.21 -14.20
C GLY A 390 11.99 -0.89 -14.73
N ILE A 391 11.23 -0.05 -14.05
CA ILE A 391 9.89 0.37 -14.50
C ILE A 391 9.99 1.16 -15.82
N GLY A 392 10.92 2.12 -15.91
CA GLY A 392 11.13 2.88 -17.14
C GLY A 392 11.43 1.98 -18.33
N ARG A 393 12.30 0.97 -18.15
CA ARG A 393 12.57 -0.03 -19.20
C ARG A 393 11.34 -0.87 -19.52
N GLY A 394 10.59 -1.29 -18.51
CA GLY A 394 9.36 -2.07 -18.70
C GLY A 394 8.28 -1.32 -19.49
N ILE A 395 8.19 0.00 -19.37
CA ILE A 395 7.32 0.83 -20.18
C ILE A 395 7.83 0.87 -21.62
N LEU A 396 9.12 1.13 -21.83
CA LEU A 396 9.72 1.14 -23.19
C LEU A 396 9.48 -0.19 -23.89
N ASP A 397 9.69 -1.32 -23.22
CA ASP A 397 9.47 -2.65 -23.80
C ASP A 397 8.02 -2.87 -24.27
N LEU A 398 7.03 -2.26 -23.61
CA LEU A 398 5.63 -2.34 -24.04
C LEU A 398 5.35 -1.53 -25.30
N PHE A 399 5.91 -0.32 -25.41
CA PHE A 399 5.65 0.58 -26.53
C PHE A 399 6.59 0.34 -27.72
N GLU A 400 7.80 -0.20 -27.53
CA GLU A 400 8.74 -0.57 -28.60
C GLU A 400 8.41 -1.92 -29.26
N SER A 401 7.65 -2.81 -28.59
CA SER A 401 7.30 -4.14 -29.13
C SER A 401 6.38 -4.05 -30.38
N GLU A 402 5.78 -2.90 -30.66
CA GLU A 402 5.07 -2.65 -31.90
C GLU A 402 5.99 -2.37 -33.11
N THR A 403 7.28 -2.11 -32.89
CA THR A 403 8.29 -1.90 -33.93
C THR A 403 9.31 -3.04 -33.94
N ASN A 404 8.95 -4.14 -34.62
CA ASN A 404 9.74 -5.36 -34.94
C ASN A 404 11.29 -5.23 -34.86
N ALA A 405 11.91 -5.59 -33.73
CA ALA A 405 13.28 -6.08 -33.67
C ALA A 405 13.44 -7.13 -32.57
N PRO A 406 14.02 -8.33 -32.82
CA PRO A 406 14.20 -9.32 -31.79
C PRO A 406 15.24 -8.84 -30.76
N PHE A 407 14.83 -8.87 -29.49
CA PHE A 407 15.63 -8.52 -28.32
C PHE A 407 16.81 -9.48 -28.15
N ASN A 408 18.00 -8.95 -27.97
CA ASN A 408 19.20 -9.70 -27.67
C ASN A 408 19.37 -9.74 -26.13
N GLU A 409 19.13 -10.89 -25.50
CA GLU A 409 19.19 -11.12 -24.02
C GLU A 409 20.52 -10.77 -23.36
N THR A 410 21.55 -10.40 -24.12
CA THR A 410 22.90 -10.08 -23.64
C THR A 410 23.14 -8.61 -23.29
N GLU A 411 22.17 -7.72 -23.49
CA GLU A 411 22.27 -6.29 -23.14
C GLU A 411 21.45 -5.92 -21.88
N THR A 412 21.38 -6.78 -20.87
CA THR A 412 21.13 -6.32 -19.51
C THR A 412 22.37 -5.57 -19.03
N SER A 413 22.57 -4.36 -19.52
CA SER A 413 23.48 -3.43 -18.86
C SER A 413 22.91 -3.14 -17.48
N ILE A 414 23.42 -3.89 -16.51
CA ILE A 414 23.32 -3.61 -15.08
C ILE A 414 23.68 -2.13 -14.94
N ILE A 415 22.83 -1.36 -14.29
CA ILE A 415 23.21 -0.03 -13.82
C ILE A 415 24.40 -0.27 -12.90
N GLU A 416 25.62 -0.04 -13.39
CA GLU A 416 26.80 -0.07 -12.54
C GLU A 416 26.72 1.12 -11.60
N ILE A 417 26.34 0.84 -10.36
CA ILE A 417 26.36 1.82 -9.26
C ILE A 417 27.74 1.68 -8.65
N ASP A 418 28.59 2.67 -8.89
CA ASP A 418 29.93 2.74 -8.28
C ASP A 418 29.74 3.13 -6.80
N VAL A 419 29.84 2.13 -5.92
CA VAL A 419 29.85 2.36 -4.45
C VAL A 419 31.29 2.59 -4.05
N PRO A 420 31.66 3.74 -3.53
CA PRO A 420 33.04 3.99 -3.10
C PRO A 420 33.46 2.96 -2.06
N GLU A 421 34.58 2.28 -2.31
CA GLU A 421 35.27 1.48 -1.30
C GLU A 421 35.63 2.37 -0.11
N ARG A 422 35.29 1.90 1.10
CA ARG A 422 35.63 2.56 2.38
C ARG A 422 37.11 2.42 2.70
#